data_b9697409c86f569dfd41e349bbe8d615
#
_entry.id   b9697409c86f569dfd41e349bbe8d615
#
_cell.length_a   1.000
_cell.length_b   1.000
_cell.length_c   1.000
_cell.angle_alpha   90.00
_cell.angle_beta   90.00
_cell.angle_gamma   90.00
#
_symmetry.space_group_name_H-M   'P 1'
#
loop_
_entity.id
_entity.type
_entity.pdbx_description
1 polymer ?
#
loop_
_entity_poly.entity_id
_entity_poly.type
_entity_poly.pdbx_seq_one_letter_code
_entity_poly.pdbx_strand_id
1 'polypeptide(L)'
;RADKKINLDITVPGKDFQEVIDTIDAVGDPAKINVTMPDTTKVPAEVFNGMIGKDITITFKLSDNVSWIVNGKNIVSKLKDAIDLGVTVGKSSIPADKIKALAGDNKTIELSLAHDGAFGFDATLRVNVGAENSGKYANLYYYNEKTGALEYVQAVKVNADGTVDFKFSHASEYVIVLSNTDMKPAASTTPNATPVVTAEKQVKTGDNTPIACMVVLLFVAGAAVV
;
A
#
# COMPACT_ATOMS: atom_id res chain seq x y z
N ARG A 1 -11.28 -8.40 35.25
CA ARG A 1 -12.41 -7.85 34.47
C ARG A 1 -12.09 -8.17 33.01
N ALA A 2 -12.92 -8.98 32.37
CA ALA A 2 -12.81 -9.22 30.94
C ALA A 2 -13.13 -7.89 30.24
N ASP A 3 -12.16 -7.34 29.50
CA ASP A 3 -12.35 -6.16 28.66
C ASP A 3 -13.42 -6.49 27.62
N LYS A 4 -14.60 -5.93 27.81
CA LYS A 4 -15.72 -6.08 26.87
C LYS A 4 -15.32 -5.33 25.60
N LYS A 5 -14.82 -6.06 24.59
CA LYS A 5 -14.61 -5.49 23.26
C LYS A 5 -15.95 -4.94 22.76
N ILE A 6 -16.03 -3.62 22.67
CA ILE A 6 -17.18 -2.93 22.11
C ILE A 6 -17.10 -3.11 20.59
N ASN A 7 -18.15 -3.71 20.02
CA ASN A 7 -18.32 -3.82 18.56
C ASN A 7 -19.65 -3.16 18.21
N LEU A 8 -19.62 -2.11 17.41
CA LEU A 8 -20.76 -1.28 17.04
C LEU A 8 -20.93 -1.26 15.53
N ASP A 9 -22.16 -1.29 15.07
CA ASP A 9 -22.51 -1.20 13.65
C ASP A 9 -23.30 0.08 13.40
N ILE A 10 -22.83 0.93 12.49
CA ILE A 10 -23.44 2.20 12.11
C ILE A 10 -23.63 2.21 10.60
N THR A 11 -24.81 2.66 10.15
CA THR A 11 -25.05 2.95 8.73
C THR A 11 -25.16 4.45 8.55
N VAL A 12 -24.28 5.02 7.71
CA VAL A 12 -24.24 6.47 7.44
C VAL A 12 -25.38 6.84 6.48
N PRO A 13 -26.34 7.66 6.90
CA PRO A 13 -27.39 8.10 6.00
C PRO A 13 -26.87 9.23 5.11
N GLY A 14 -26.88 9.02 3.79
CA GLY A 14 -26.38 10.00 2.84
C GLY A 14 -24.88 10.30 3.07
N LYS A 15 -24.59 11.49 3.58
CA LYS A 15 -23.20 11.95 3.89
C LYS A 15 -23.05 12.38 5.34
N ASP A 16 -23.99 12.01 6.20
CA ASP A 16 -24.01 12.43 7.60
C ASP A 16 -23.23 11.47 8.49
N PHE A 17 -22.04 11.86 8.91
CA PHE A 17 -21.16 11.10 9.79
C PHE A 17 -21.28 11.50 11.27
N GLN A 18 -22.31 12.29 11.67
CA GLN A 18 -22.40 12.76 13.05
C GLN A 18 -22.47 11.62 14.07
N GLU A 19 -23.25 10.58 13.79
CA GLU A 19 -23.35 9.42 14.67
C GLU A 19 -22.00 8.70 14.83
N VAL A 20 -21.20 8.61 13.75
CA VAL A 20 -19.85 8.02 13.80
C VAL A 20 -18.94 8.86 14.68
N ILE A 21 -18.97 10.19 14.53
CA ILE A 21 -18.16 11.13 15.33
C ILE A 21 -18.55 11.04 16.80
N ASP A 22 -19.84 11.12 17.12
CA ASP A 22 -20.34 11.03 18.50
C ASP A 22 -19.97 9.68 19.14
N THR A 23 -20.02 8.60 18.36
CA THR A 23 -19.64 7.26 18.81
C THR A 23 -18.14 7.19 19.12
N ILE A 24 -17.26 7.74 18.27
CA ILE A 24 -15.80 7.79 18.51
C ILE A 24 -15.48 8.52 19.82
N ASP A 25 -16.24 9.58 20.13
CA ASP A 25 -16.03 10.35 21.37
C ASP A 25 -16.59 9.67 22.61
N ALA A 26 -17.63 8.85 22.46
CA ALA A 26 -18.31 8.19 23.56
C ALA A 26 -17.74 6.81 23.91
N VAL A 27 -17.13 6.08 22.92
CA VAL A 27 -16.62 4.73 23.18
C VAL A 27 -15.32 4.76 23.97
N GLY A 28 -15.15 3.72 24.79
CA GLY A 28 -13.86 3.44 25.42
C GLY A 28 -12.84 2.89 24.43
N ASP A 29 -11.60 2.85 24.85
CA ASP A 29 -10.44 2.32 24.14
C ASP A 29 -10.00 1.01 24.81
N PRO A 30 -9.94 -0.17 24.15
CA PRO A 30 -10.11 -0.40 22.71
C PRO A 30 -11.58 -0.59 22.25
N ALA A 31 -11.87 -0.18 21.00
CA ALA A 31 -13.18 -0.37 20.37
C ALA A 31 -13.08 -0.76 18.90
N LYS A 32 -14.13 -1.40 18.37
CA LYS A 32 -14.31 -1.69 16.96
C LYS A 32 -15.65 -1.13 16.49
N ILE A 33 -15.64 -0.39 15.40
CA ILE A 33 -16.83 0.22 14.80
C ILE A 33 -16.89 -0.22 13.35
N ASN A 34 -18.01 -0.80 12.91
CA ASN A 34 -18.27 -1.07 11.52
C ASN A 34 -19.17 0.04 10.96
N VAL A 35 -18.73 0.68 9.90
CA VAL A 35 -19.45 1.79 9.27
C VAL A 35 -19.81 1.39 7.86
N THR A 36 -21.11 1.27 7.59
CA THR A 36 -21.63 1.04 6.24
C THR A 36 -21.94 2.38 5.59
N MET A 37 -21.44 2.60 4.37
CA MET A 37 -21.56 3.85 3.62
C MET A 37 -22.23 3.62 2.27
N PRO A 38 -23.56 3.53 2.21
CA PRO A 38 -24.27 3.18 0.96
C PRO A 38 -24.22 4.30 -0.09
N ASP A 39 -24.16 5.57 0.34
CA ASP A 39 -24.40 6.73 -0.53
C ASP A 39 -23.16 7.61 -0.74
N THR A 40 -22.03 7.30 -0.07
CA THR A 40 -20.83 8.10 -0.16
C THR A 40 -19.58 7.26 0.05
N THR A 41 -18.46 7.68 -0.55
CA THR A 41 -17.12 7.14 -0.28
C THR A 41 -16.23 8.14 0.42
N LYS A 42 -16.68 9.42 0.52
CA LYS A 42 -15.92 10.50 1.16
C LYS A 42 -16.19 10.56 2.65
N VAL A 43 -15.15 10.32 3.43
CA VAL A 43 -15.20 10.38 4.90
C VAL A 43 -14.60 11.70 5.37
N PRO A 44 -15.32 12.51 6.18
CA PRO A 44 -14.83 13.77 6.70
C PRO A 44 -13.55 13.60 7.54
N ALA A 45 -12.67 14.61 7.50
CA ALA A 45 -11.44 14.64 8.29
C ALA A 45 -11.70 14.47 9.80
N GLU A 46 -12.82 14.97 10.28
CA GLU A 46 -13.24 14.93 11.69
C GLU A 46 -13.33 13.50 12.23
N VAL A 47 -13.80 12.55 11.40
CA VAL A 47 -13.89 11.12 11.77
C VAL A 47 -12.49 10.59 12.09
N PHE A 48 -11.53 10.81 11.21
CA PHE A 48 -10.15 10.36 11.41
C PHE A 48 -9.46 11.12 12.56
N ASN A 49 -9.69 12.43 12.64
CA ASN A 49 -9.11 13.28 13.67
C ASN A 49 -9.57 12.90 15.08
N GLY A 50 -10.83 12.47 15.21
CA GLY A 50 -11.39 11.98 16.47
C GLY A 50 -10.75 10.67 16.96
N MET A 51 -10.13 9.89 16.03
CA MET A 51 -9.48 8.61 16.33
C MET A 51 -8.01 8.75 16.73
N ILE A 52 -7.36 9.89 16.47
CA ILE A 52 -5.90 10.05 16.62
C ILE A 52 -5.40 9.50 17.96
N GLY A 53 -4.46 8.54 17.89
CA GLY A 53 -3.81 7.92 19.05
C GLY A 53 -4.67 6.91 19.82
N LYS A 54 -5.97 6.79 19.53
CA LYS A 54 -6.87 5.84 20.18
C LYS A 54 -6.76 4.44 19.55
N ASP A 55 -6.92 3.38 20.33
CA ASP A 55 -7.07 2.00 19.83
C ASP A 55 -8.50 1.72 19.36
N ILE A 56 -9.02 2.63 18.56
CA ILE A 56 -10.31 2.48 17.90
C ILE A 56 -10.04 2.02 16.47
N THR A 57 -10.62 0.88 16.09
CA THR A 57 -10.56 0.38 14.72
C THR A 57 -11.91 0.60 14.04
N ILE A 58 -11.92 1.35 12.95
CA ILE A 58 -13.11 1.50 12.11
C ILE A 58 -12.94 0.67 10.83
N THR A 59 -13.97 -0.14 10.54
CA THR A 59 -14.11 -0.81 9.25
C THR A 59 -15.16 -0.07 8.43
N PHE A 60 -14.71 0.66 7.40
CA PHE A 60 -15.60 1.34 6.45
C PHE A 60 -15.99 0.36 5.34
N LYS A 61 -17.21 -0.10 5.37
CA LYS A 61 -17.76 -1.05 4.39
C LYS A 61 -18.32 -0.29 3.19
N LEU A 62 -17.67 -0.44 2.03
CA LEU A 62 -18.08 0.16 0.76
C LEU A 62 -19.05 -0.75 0.01
N SER A 63 -18.82 -2.07 0.09
CA SER A 63 -19.65 -3.13 -0.49
C SER A 63 -19.41 -4.44 0.28
N ASP A 64 -20.07 -5.51 -0.14
CA ASP A 64 -19.81 -6.85 0.43
C ASP A 64 -18.40 -7.37 0.13
N ASN A 65 -17.76 -6.84 -0.92
CA ASN A 65 -16.47 -7.31 -1.39
C ASN A 65 -15.31 -6.35 -1.08
N VAL A 66 -15.59 -5.14 -0.58
CA VAL A 66 -14.59 -4.10 -0.36
C VAL A 66 -14.82 -3.35 0.93
N SER A 67 -13.81 -3.29 1.78
CA SER A 67 -13.83 -2.46 2.98
C SER A 67 -12.45 -1.93 3.33
N TRP A 68 -12.41 -0.73 3.93
CA TRP A 68 -11.22 -0.16 4.52
C TRP A 68 -11.21 -0.37 6.02
N ILE A 69 -10.05 -0.72 6.58
CA ILE A 69 -9.84 -0.90 8.02
C ILE A 69 -8.78 0.09 8.45
N VAL A 70 -9.14 0.99 9.36
CA VAL A 70 -8.27 2.04 9.89
C VAL A 70 -8.26 1.95 11.41
N ASN A 71 -7.06 1.94 12.00
CA ASN A 71 -6.87 2.05 13.44
C ASN A 71 -6.34 3.43 13.79
N GLY A 72 -6.91 4.08 14.80
CA GLY A 72 -6.54 5.43 15.21
C GLY A 72 -5.09 5.59 15.64
N LYS A 73 -4.43 4.52 16.10
CA LYS A 73 -2.98 4.53 16.42
C LYS A 73 -2.10 4.76 15.20
N ASN A 74 -2.61 4.48 13.98
CA ASN A 74 -1.88 4.72 12.74
C ASN A 74 -2.01 6.19 12.25
N ILE A 75 -2.90 6.98 12.86
CA ILE A 75 -3.12 8.38 12.50
C ILE A 75 -2.28 9.24 13.45
N VAL A 76 -1.17 9.78 12.94
CA VAL A 76 -0.18 10.50 13.76
C VAL A 76 -0.32 12.03 13.69
N SER A 77 -1.10 12.54 12.74
CA SER A 77 -1.33 13.98 12.55
C SER A 77 -2.74 14.27 12.09
N LYS A 78 -3.21 15.48 12.37
CA LYS A 78 -4.54 15.93 11.94
C LYS A 78 -4.61 16.05 10.42
N LEU A 79 -5.69 15.51 9.87
CA LEU A 79 -6.08 15.70 8.48
C LEU A 79 -6.81 17.04 8.33
N LYS A 80 -6.62 17.70 7.18
CA LYS A 80 -7.30 18.95 6.83
C LYS A 80 -8.54 18.69 5.99
N ASP A 81 -8.45 17.71 5.10
CA ASP A 81 -9.45 17.43 4.08
C ASP A 81 -10.07 16.05 4.28
N ALA A 82 -11.26 15.86 3.72
CA ALA A 82 -11.91 14.56 3.67
C ALA A 82 -11.10 13.55 2.84
N ILE A 83 -11.17 12.28 3.20
CA ILE A 83 -10.54 11.20 2.45
C ILE A 83 -11.61 10.49 1.61
N ASP A 84 -11.38 10.38 0.31
CA ASP A 84 -12.21 9.56 -0.56
C ASP A 84 -11.73 8.11 -0.52
N LEU A 85 -12.47 7.26 0.17
CA LEU A 85 -12.20 5.83 0.30
C LEU A 85 -12.72 5.00 -0.89
N GLY A 86 -13.21 5.64 -1.96
CA GLY A 86 -13.73 4.97 -3.15
C GLY A 86 -12.70 4.02 -3.77
N VAL A 87 -13.19 2.84 -4.18
CA VAL A 87 -12.40 1.80 -4.85
C VAL A 87 -13.19 1.26 -6.03
N THR A 88 -12.61 1.35 -7.21
CA THR A 88 -13.11 0.67 -8.41
C THR A 88 -12.35 -0.64 -8.56
N VAL A 89 -13.08 -1.77 -8.59
CA VAL A 89 -12.50 -3.11 -8.76
C VAL A 89 -12.78 -3.60 -10.18
N GLY A 90 -11.76 -4.18 -10.82
CA GLY A 90 -11.84 -4.75 -12.17
C GLY A 90 -11.60 -3.75 -13.30
N LYS A 91 -11.26 -2.50 -12.98
CA LYS A 91 -10.93 -1.45 -13.97
C LYS A 91 -9.92 -0.48 -13.38
N SER A 92 -8.96 -0.06 -14.20
CA SER A 92 -7.95 0.95 -13.89
C SER A 92 -7.57 1.74 -15.15
N SER A 93 -6.68 2.70 -15.02
CA SER A 93 -6.03 3.38 -16.14
C SER A 93 -4.74 2.70 -16.62
N ILE A 94 -4.38 1.56 -16.02
CA ILE A 94 -3.15 0.83 -16.37
C ILE A 94 -3.28 0.25 -17.79
N PRO A 95 -2.30 0.48 -18.69
CA PRO A 95 -2.33 -0.10 -20.04
C PRO A 95 -2.37 -1.63 -19.99
N ALA A 96 -3.30 -2.24 -20.74
CA ALA A 96 -3.55 -3.68 -20.71
C ALA A 96 -2.34 -4.53 -21.14
N ASP A 97 -1.52 -4.01 -22.05
CA ASP A 97 -0.28 -4.66 -22.48
C ASP A 97 0.73 -4.80 -21.33
N LYS A 98 0.82 -3.82 -20.43
CA LYS A 98 1.68 -3.87 -19.26
C LYS A 98 1.19 -4.89 -18.23
N ILE A 99 -0.12 -4.95 -17.99
CA ILE A 99 -0.72 -5.98 -17.14
C ILE A 99 -0.43 -7.36 -17.73
N LYS A 100 -0.66 -7.54 -19.02
CA LYS A 100 -0.42 -8.83 -19.69
C LYS A 100 1.05 -9.24 -19.66
N ALA A 101 1.97 -8.30 -19.87
CA ALA A 101 3.42 -8.57 -19.82
C ALA A 101 3.87 -9.01 -18.40
N LEU A 102 3.28 -8.42 -17.34
CA LEU A 102 3.58 -8.78 -15.96
C LEU A 102 2.95 -10.13 -15.57
N ALA A 103 1.67 -10.29 -15.84
CA ALA A 103 0.87 -11.38 -15.31
C ALA A 103 0.97 -12.68 -16.12
N GLY A 104 1.29 -12.59 -17.42
CA GLY A 104 1.23 -13.75 -18.33
C GLY A 104 -0.20 -14.30 -18.37
N ASP A 105 -0.37 -15.55 -17.98
CA ASP A 105 -1.68 -16.24 -17.95
C ASP A 105 -2.33 -16.25 -16.55
N ASN A 106 -1.70 -15.60 -15.57
CA ASN A 106 -2.29 -15.49 -14.23
C ASN A 106 -3.52 -14.57 -14.25
N LYS A 107 -4.51 -14.90 -13.42
CA LYS A 107 -5.69 -14.05 -13.21
C LYS A 107 -5.26 -12.72 -12.57
N THR A 108 -5.81 -11.63 -13.07
CA THR A 108 -5.56 -10.28 -12.57
C THR A 108 -6.83 -9.61 -12.10
N ILE A 109 -6.71 -8.69 -11.15
CA ILE A 109 -7.77 -7.82 -10.68
C ILE A 109 -7.20 -6.41 -10.58
N GLU A 110 -7.74 -5.49 -11.36
CA GLU A 110 -7.34 -4.09 -11.34
C GLU A 110 -8.03 -3.37 -10.18
N LEU A 111 -7.34 -2.41 -9.57
CA LEU A 111 -7.86 -1.54 -8.52
C LEU A 111 -7.52 -0.10 -8.85
N SER A 112 -8.54 0.77 -8.84
CA SER A 112 -8.38 2.22 -8.92
C SER A 112 -8.88 2.84 -7.62
N LEU A 113 -8.02 3.55 -6.88
CA LEU A 113 -8.35 4.20 -5.63
C LEU A 113 -8.66 5.67 -5.87
N ALA A 114 -9.82 6.13 -5.42
CA ALA A 114 -10.39 7.43 -5.79
C ALA A 114 -9.73 8.65 -5.13
N HIS A 115 -9.05 8.48 -3.98
CA HIS A 115 -8.34 9.58 -3.33
C HIS A 115 -7.17 10.07 -4.18
N ASP A 116 -6.82 11.35 -4.09
CA ASP A 116 -5.64 11.89 -4.75
C ASP A 116 -4.46 11.96 -3.77
N GLY A 117 -3.46 11.11 -4.02
CA GLY A 117 -2.21 11.11 -3.26
C GLY A 117 -2.25 10.35 -1.93
N ALA A 118 -1.50 10.84 -0.95
CA ALA A 118 -1.31 10.19 0.35
C ALA A 118 -2.51 10.35 1.28
N PHE A 119 -2.87 9.28 1.99
CA PHE A 119 -3.92 9.32 3.02
C PHE A 119 -3.49 10.09 4.28
N GLY A 120 -2.17 10.19 4.54
CA GLY A 120 -1.63 10.72 5.78
C GLY A 120 -1.59 9.70 6.94
N PHE A 121 -1.97 8.47 6.67
CA PHE A 121 -1.93 7.33 7.61
C PHE A 121 -1.89 6.00 6.83
N ASP A 122 -1.55 4.91 7.53
CA ASP A 122 -1.64 3.57 6.97
C ASP A 122 -3.04 2.99 7.18
N ALA A 123 -3.64 2.52 6.10
CA ALA A 123 -4.93 1.83 6.09
C ALA A 123 -4.80 0.42 5.49
N THR A 124 -5.69 -0.48 5.88
CA THR A 124 -5.79 -1.81 5.27
C THR A 124 -7.02 -1.86 4.38
N LEU A 125 -6.83 -2.19 3.11
CA LEU A 125 -7.92 -2.49 2.18
C LEU A 125 -8.16 -3.99 2.17
N ARG A 126 -9.35 -4.40 2.54
CA ARG A 126 -9.85 -5.77 2.38
C ARG A 126 -10.62 -5.88 1.09
N VAL A 127 -10.20 -6.81 0.22
CA VAL A 127 -10.86 -7.10 -1.06
C VAL A 127 -11.16 -8.59 -1.14
N ASN A 128 -12.35 -8.94 -1.62
CA ASN A 128 -12.68 -10.32 -1.95
C ASN A 128 -12.25 -10.61 -3.39
N VAL A 129 -11.29 -11.51 -3.56
CA VAL A 129 -10.75 -11.94 -4.86
C VAL A 129 -11.30 -13.29 -5.31
N GLY A 130 -12.23 -13.85 -4.55
CA GLY A 130 -12.90 -15.12 -4.80
C GLY A 130 -12.30 -16.29 -4.01
N ALA A 131 -13.20 -17.06 -3.36
CA ALA A 131 -12.81 -18.20 -2.52
C ALA A 131 -12.10 -19.32 -3.32
N GLU A 132 -12.35 -19.40 -4.62
CA GLU A 132 -11.64 -20.32 -5.55
C GLU A 132 -10.14 -20.03 -5.67
N ASN A 133 -9.71 -18.87 -5.22
CA ASN A 133 -8.30 -18.47 -5.19
C ASN A 133 -7.63 -18.69 -3.82
N SER A 134 -8.34 -19.28 -2.87
CA SER A 134 -7.82 -19.57 -1.53
C SER A 134 -6.45 -20.28 -1.59
N GLY A 135 -5.53 -19.82 -0.76
CA GLY A 135 -4.17 -20.35 -0.66
C GLY A 135 -3.17 -19.87 -1.73
N LYS A 136 -3.65 -19.24 -2.82
CA LYS A 136 -2.78 -18.53 -3.77
C LYS A 136 -2.19 -17.29 -3.13
N TYR A 137 -1.17 -16.73 -3.76
CA TYR A 137 -0.67 -15.40 -3.45
C TYR A 137 -1.40 -14.36 -4.30
N ALA A 138 -1.87 -13.30 -3.64
CA ALA A 138 -2.32 -12.07 -4.27
C ALA A 138 -1.13 -11.10 -4.25
N ASN A 139 -0.50 -10.91 -5.39
CA ASN A 139 0.67 -10.04 -5.58
C ASN A 139 0.19 -8.68 -6.03
N LEU A 140 0.40 -7.65 -5.22
CA LEU A 140 -0.02 -6.27 -5.48
C LEU A 140 1.10 -5.50 -6.15
N TYR A 141 0.77 -4.83 -7.25
CA TYR A 141 1.66 -3.92 -7.98
C TYR A 141 1.05 -2.53 -8.09
N TYR A 142 1.86 -1.52 -7.88
CA TYR A 142 1.57 -0.12 -8.10
C TYR A 142 1.92 0.27 -9.53
N TYR A 143 1.06 1.02 -10.19
CA TYR A 143 1.38 1.61 -11.49
C TYR A 143 2.00 3.00 -11.31
N ASN A 144 3.26 3.11 -11.61
CA ASN A 144 3.98 4.39 -11.60
C ASN A 144 3.79 5.07 -12.97
N GLU A 145 2.87 6.02 -13.05
CA GLU A 145 2.56 6.74 -14.29
C GLU A 145 3.76 7.51 -14.86
N LYS A 146 4.67 7.98 -14.01
CA LYS A 146 5.85 8.74 -14.46
C LYS A 146 6.85 7.87 -15.22
N THR A 147 7.00 6.62 -14.80
CA THR A 147 7.93 5.66 -15.43
C THR A 147 7.20 4.71 -16.37
N GLY A 148 5.88 4.62 -16.27
CA GLY A 148 5.06 3.64 -16.96
C GLY A 148 5.32 2.21 -16.51
N ALA A 149 5.88 2.00 -15.34
CA ALA A 149 6.25 0.69 -14.80
C ALA A 149 5.22 0.20 -13.76
N LEU A 150 5.08 -1.14 -13.67
CA LEU A 150 4.40 -1.81 -12.57
C LEU A 150 5.43 -2.20 -11.52
N GLU A 151 5.31 -1.63 -10.33
CA GLU A 151 6.23 -1.80 -9.22
C GLU A 151 5.62 -2.73 -8.16
N TYR A 152 6.37 -3.76 -7.77
CA TYR A 152 5.92 -4.69 -6.72
C TYR A 152 5.78 -3.97 -5.38
N VAL A 153 4.63 -4.18 -4.73
CA VAL A 153 4.34 -3.59 -3.41
C VAL A 153 4.40 -4.65 -2.32
N GLN A 154 3.57 -5.66 -2.41
CA GLN A 154 3.46 -6.73 -1.42
C GLN A 154 2.76 -7.95 -1.99
N ALA A 155 2.94 -9.09 -1.35
CA ALA A 155 2.12 -10.28 -1.58
C ALA A 155 1.49 -10.75 -0.26
N VAL A 156 0.24 -11.18 -0.34
CA VAL A 156 -0.47 -11.81 0.77
C VAL A 156 -1.15 -13.09 0.29
N LYS A 157 -1.30 -14.05 1.18
CA LYS A 157 -2.08 -15.25 0.87
C LYS A 157 -3.56 -14.95 0.91
N VAL A 158 -4.29 -15.47 -0.08
CA VAL A 158 -5.74 -15.42 -0.12
C VAL A 158 -6.30 -16.31 0.99
N ASN A 159 -7.15 -15.73 1.84
CA ASN A 159 -7.83 -16.43 2.91
C ASN A 159 -8.82 -17.48 2.39
N ALA A 160 -9.30 -18.37 3.27
CA ALA A 160 -10.27 -19.42 2.90
C ALA A 160 -11.58 -18.85 2.35
N ASP A 161 -11.98 -17.67 2.79
CA ASP A 161 -13.20 -16.95 2.33
C ASP A 161 -12.97 -16.13 1.05
N GLY A 162 -11.77 -16.17 0.48
CA GLY A 162 -11.39 -15.41 -0.71
C GLY A 162 -10.97 -13.97 -0.46
N THR A 163 -10.89 -13.53 0.80
CA THR A 163 -10.45 -12.18 1.13
C THR A 163 -8.94 -12.05 1.15
N VAL A 164 -8.45 -10.83 0.87
CA VAL A 164 -7.06 -10.40 1.05
C VAL A 164 -7.02 -9.04 1.71
N ASP A 165 -6.01 -8.82 2.54
CA ASP A 165 -5.79 -7.57 3.28
C ASP A 165 -4.49 -6.93 2.83
N PHE A 166 -4.58 -5.81 2.11
CA PHE A 166 -3.43 -5.05 1.65
C PHE A 166 -3.27 -3.75 2.43
N LYS A 167 -2.02 -3.38 2.73
CA LYS A 167 -1.69 -2.09 3.36
C LYS A 167 -1.45 -1.02 2.31
N PHE A 168 -2.04 0.16 2.53
CA PHE A 168 -1.88 1.33 1.69
C PHE A 168 -1.61 2.57 2.53
N SER A 169 -0.77 3.46 2.02
CA SER A 169 -0.51 4.80 2.55
C SER A 169 -0.89 5.91 1.57
N HIS A 170 -1.15 5.55 0.31
CA HIS A 170 -1.58 6.48 -0.75
C HIS A 170 -2.53 5.79 -1.73
N ALA A 171 -3.34 6.61 -2.40
CA ALA A 171 -4.22 6.17 -3.47
C ALA A 171 -3.51 6.28 -4.83
N SER A 172 -3.81 5.36 -5.72
CA SER A 172 -3.32 5.30 -7.10
C SER A 172 -4.01 4.16 -7.85
N GLU A 173 -3.40 3.78 -8.99
CA GLU A 173 -3.78 2.63 -9.80
C GLU A 173 -2.92 1.42 -9.42
N TYR A 174 -3.58 0.28 -9.22
CA TYR A 174 -2.93 -0.97 -8.80
C TYR A 174 -3.46 -2.15 -9.60
N VAL A 175 -2.69 -3.21 -9.64
CA VAL A 175 -3.14 -4.52 -10.14
C VAL A 175 -2.73 -5.62 -9.17
N ILE A 176 -3.66 -6.53 -8.90
CA ILE A 176 -3.43 -7.77 -8.17
C ILE A 176 -3.19 -8.88 -9.19
N VAL A 177 -2.09 -9.61 -9.06
CA VAL A 177 -1.81 -10.82 -9.85
C VAL A 177 -1.94 -12.03 -8.92
N LEU A 178 -2.88 -12.93 -9.24
CA LEU A 178 -3.13 -14.16 -8.46
C LEU A 178 -2.25 -15.29 -8.99
N SER A 179 -1.30 -15.77 -8.20
CA SER A 179 -0.37 -16.83 -8.58
C SER A 179 -0.12 -17.83 -7.46
N ASN A 180 0.51 -18.95 -7.78
CA ASN A 180 0.88 -19.96 -6.78
C ASN A 180 2.14 -19.57 -5.98
N THR A 181 2.82 -18.50 -6.38
CA THR A 181 4.06 -18.01 -5.76
C THR A 181 3.98 -16.53 -5.42
N ASP A 182 4.75 -16.12 -4.40
CA ASP A 182 5.08 -14.72 -4.20
C ASP A 182 5.99 -14.26 -5.35
N MET A 183 5.55 -13.24 -6.10
CA MET A 183 6.25 -12.69 -7.27
C MET A 183 7.21 -11.56 -6.88
N LYS A 184 7.61 -11.51 -5.61
CA LYS A 184 8.60 -10.52 -5.15
C LYS A 184 9.88 -10.66 -5.99
N PRO A 185 10.38 -9.56 -6.59
CA PRO A 185 11.64 -9.59 -7.32
C PRO A 185 12.78 -10.12 -6.42
N ALA A 186 13.59 -11.02 -6.96
CA ALA A 186 14.80 -11.44 -6.27
C ALA A 186 15.66 -10.20 -5.98
N ALA A 187 16.20 -10.10 -4.76
CA ALA A 187 17.16 -9.06 -4.46
C ALA A 187 18.30 -9.18 -5.50
N SER A 188 18.56 -8.09 -6.26
CA SER A 188 19.67 -8.06 -7.20
C SER A 188 20.96 -8.19 -6.39
N THR A 189 21.49 -9.41 -6.31
CA THR A 189 22.86 -9.63 -5.85
C THR A 189 23.74 -9.11 -7.00
N THR A 190 24.20 -7.88 -6.89
CA THR A 190 25.30 -7.40 -7.71
C THR A 190 26.45 -8.40 -7.50
N PRO A 191 26.96 -9.09 -8.54
CA PRO A 191 28.13 -9.92 -8.37
C PRO A 191 29.22 -9.01 -7.85
N ASN A 192 29.77 -9.32 -6.68
CA ASN A 192 30.92 -8.65 -6.13
C ASN A 192 32.05 -8.84 -7.17
N ALA A 193 32.31 -7.80 -7.96
CA ALA A 193 33.45 -7.80 -8.85
C ALA A 193 34.69 -7.90 -7.97
N THR A 194 35.29 -9.07 -7.95
CA THR A 194 36.59 -9.29 -7.33
C THR A 194 37.54 -8.26 -7.92
N PRO A 195 38.17 -7.41 -7.12
CA PRO A 195 39.18 -6.48 -7.67
C PRO A 195 40.36 -7.29 -8.21
N VAL A 196 40.52 -7.28 -9.53
CA VAL A 196 41.76 -7.73 -10.16
C VAL A 196 42.85 -6.81 -9.68
N VAL A 197 43.67 -7.29 -8.76
CA VAL A 197 44.88 -6.59 -8.33
C VAL A 197 45.90 -6.72 -9.46
N THR A 198 45.96 -5.75 -10.33
CA THR A 198 47.10 -5.59 -11.24
C THR A 198 48.25 -5.02 -10.43
N ALA A 199 49.28 -5.85 -10.19
CA ALA A 199 50.50 -5.41 -9.54
C ALA A 199 51.22 -4.40 -10.44
N GLU A 200 51.12 -3.12 -10.17
CA GLU A 200 51.98 -2.13 -10.73
C GLU A 200 53.23 -1.93 -9.86
N LYS A 201 54.34 -2.01 -10.54
CA LYS A 201 55.71 -1.90 -10.06
C LYS A 201 55.95 -0.54 -9.39
N GLN A 202 56.35 -0.54 -8.12
CA GLN A 202 56.73 0.67 -7.37
C GLN A 202 57.88 1.42 -8.03
N VAL A 203 57.68 2.67 -8.36
CA VAL A 203 58.74 3.67 -8.51
C VAL A 203 58.71 4.59 -7.29
N LYS A 204 59.81 4.61 -6.57
CA LYS A 204 60.03 5.34 -5.33
C LYS A 204 60.46 6.77 -5.67
N THR A 205 59.62 7.75 -5.37
CA THR A 205 60.11 9.13 -5.16
C THR A 205 59.28 9.76 -4.05
N GLY A 206 59.96 10.32 -3.06
CA GLY A 206 59.34 10.91 -1.89
C GLY A 206 58.75 12.27 -2.18
N ASP A 207 57.65 12.56 -1.56
CA ASP A 207 57.40 13.82 -0.86
C ASP A 207 56.12 13.72 -0.01
N ASN A 208 56.18 14.28 1.20
CA ASN A 208 55.10 14.28 2.18
C ASN A 208 54.17 15.47 1.97
N THR A 209 52.90 15.22 1.56
CA THR A 209 51.80 16.14 1.82
C THR A 209 50.48 15.37 1.86
N PRO A 210 49.61 15.57 2.87
CA PRO A 210 48.30 14.87 2.95
C PRO A 210 47.29 15.59 2.08
N ILE A 211 46.84 14.92 1.02
CA ILE A 211 45.73 15.39 0.19
C ILE A 211 44.49 14.59 0.59
N ALA A 212 43.47 15.32 1.06
CA ALA A 212 42.15 14.79 1.33
C ALA A 212 41.50 14.28 0.05
N CYS A 213 41.22 12.97 -0.01
CA CYS A 213 40.49 12.37 -1.12
C CYS A 213 38.98 12.70 -1.02
N MET A 214 38.58 13.59 -1.90
CA MET A 214 37.17 13.85 -2.20
C MET A 214 36.71 12.76 -3.17
N VAL A 215 35.81 11.87 -2.70
CA VAL A 215 35.20 10.84 -3.55
C VAL A 215 34.08 11.47 -4.35
N VAL A 216 34.27 11.65 -5.64
CA VAL A 216 33.23 12.02 -6.59
C VAL A 216 32.62 10.73 -7.14
N LEU A 217 31.37 10.46 -6.81
CA LEU A 217 30.58 9.38 -7.40
C LEU A 217 30.03 9.85 -8.75
N LEU A 218 30.62 9.38 -9.84
CA LEU A 218 30.08 9.52 -11.19
C LEU A 218 29.13 8.33 -11.48
N PHE A 219 27.85 8.61 -11.64
CA PHE A 219 26.91 7.66 -12.23
C PHE A 219 27.05 7.70 -13.76
N VAL A 220 27.54 6.61 -14.35
CA VAL A 220 27.50 6.41 -15.80
C VAL A 220 26.24 5.64 -16.16
N ALA A 221 25.32 6.31 -16.84
CA ALA A 221 24.18 5.68 -17.49
C ALA A 221 24.67 5.00 -18.78
N GLY A 222 24.63 3.66 -18.83
CA GLY A 222 24.92 2.88 -20.02
C GLY A 222 23.63 2.64 -20.81
N ALA A 223 23.45 3.34 -21.93
CA ALA A 223 22.50 2.97 -22.96
C ALA A 223 23.13 1.85 -23.80
N ALA A 224 22.43 0.72 -23.96
CA ALA A 224 22.74 -0.27 -24.97
C ALA A 224 21.63 -0.29 -26.01
N VAL A 225 21.95 0.12 -27.22
CA VAL A 225 21.24 -0.09 -28.46
C VAL A 225 21.75 -1.38 -29.08
N VAL A 226 20.88 -2.31 -29.38
CA VAL A 226 20.69 -3.06 -30.63
C VAL A 226 19.42 -3.88 -30.52
#